data_98c922fee094eea6c221ab08ea184984
#
_entry.id   98c922fee094eea6c221ab08ea184984
#
_cell.length_a   1.000
_cell.length_b   1.000
_cell.length_c   1.000
_cell.angle_alpha   90.00
_cell.angle_beta   90.00
_cell.angle_gamma   90.00
#
_symmetry.space_group_name_H-M   'P 1'
#
loop_
_entity.id
_entity.type
_entity.pdbx_description
1 polymer ?
#
loop_
_entity_poly.entity_id
_entity_poly.type
_entity_poly.pdbx_seq_one_letter_code
_entity_poly.pdbx_strand_id
1 'polypeptide(L)'
;MADNLRDARGQLPLQGKLVTIFGGSGFVGRHLVRRLAKSGARIRVAVRRPNEAHFLKPLGAVGQIMPIQANVRNEASIARAVEGADIVINLVGILVESGRQTFRALQAEGAAKVARASAAAGVTQYVQMSAIGADPESPSAYARTKAAGEVAAREHMPGATVIRPSIVFGPEDEFFNRFAAMARISPFLPLIGDGSTRFQPV
;
A
#
# COMPACT_ATOMS: atom_id res chain seq x y z
N MET A 1 -11.74 -11.67 -19.90
CA MET A 1 -11.74 -10.55 -18.91
C MET A 1 -10.66 -9.47 -19.15
N ALA A 2 -9.65 -9.70 -19.99
CA ALA A 2 -8.64 -8.68 -20.35
C ALA A 2 -9.08 -7.70 -21.44
N ASP A 3 -10.03 -8.08 -22.30
CA ASP A 3 -10.48 -7.26 -23.43
C ASP A 3 -11.26 -5.99 -23.02
N ASN A 4 -11.91 -5.97 -21.87
CA ASN A 4 -12.63 -4.79 -21.36
C ASN A 4 -11.72 -3.66 -20.82
N LEU A 5 -10.39 -3.82 -20.85
CA LEU A 5 -9.45 -2.82 -20.35
C LEU A 5 -8.73 -2.04 -21.47
N ARG A 6 -9.02 -2.34 -22.74
CA ARG A 6 -8.38 -1.65 -23.85
C ARG A 6 -9.17 -0.40 -24.26
N ASP A 7 -8.46 0.67 -24.61
CA ASP A 7 -9.04 1.86 -25.21
C ASP A 7 -9.44 1.61 -26.68
N ALA A 8 -10.02 2.63 -27.34
CA ALA A 8 -10.41 2.55 -28.74
C ALA A 8 -9.25 2.27 -29.72
N ARG A 9 -8.00 2.43 -29.28
CA ARG A 9 -6.77 2.13 -30.03
C ARG A 9 -6.20 0.75 -29.68
N GLY A 10 -6.90 -0.04 -28.85
CA GLY A 10 -6.46 -1.34 -28.39
C GLY A 10 -5.35 -1.32 -27.33
N GLN A 11 -5.04 -0.14 -26.77
CA GLN A 11 -4.02 0.01 -25.75
C GLN A 11 -4.57 -0.21 -24.34
N LEU A 12 -3.72 -0.77 -23.48
CA LEU A 12 -4.04 -0.89 -22.05
C LEU A 12 -3.87 0.46 -21.34
N PRO A 13 -4.69 0.79 -20.33
CA PRO A 13 -4.72 2.11 -19.67
C PRO A 13 -3.38 2.58 -19.13
N LEU A 14 -2.50 1.65 -18.72
CA LEU A 14 -1.20 1.94 -18.13
C LEU A 14 -0.04 1.40 -18.97
N GLN A 15 -0.27 1.20 -20.26
CA GLN A 15 0.75 0.69 -21.18
C GLN A 15 2.00 1.59 -21.16
N GLY A 16 3.13 0.99 -20.80
CA GLY A 16 4.43 1.69 -20.75
C GLY A 16 4.67 2.54 -19.50
N LYS A 17 3.65 2.81 -18.67
CA LYS A 17 3.80 3.55 -17.43
C LYS A 17 4.59 2.78 -16.39
N LEU A 18 5.51 3.47 -15.70
CA LEU A 18 6.23 2.90 -14.56
C LEU A 18 5.50 3.25 -13.26
N VAL A 19 5.02 2.23 -12.56
CA VAL A 19 4.35 2.36 -11.27
C VAL A 19 5.25 1.83 -10.16
N THR A 20 5.64 2.68 -9.21
CA THR A 20 6.38 2.26 -8.02
C THR A 20 5.41 2.08 -6.86
N ILE A 21 5.45 0.90 -6.22
CA ILE A 21 4.54 0.54 -5.12
C ILE A 21 5.36 0.24 -3.86
N PHE A 22 5.28 1.11 -2.88
CA PHE A 22 5.81 0.85 -1.54
C PHE A 22 4.82 -0.06 -0.79
N GLY A 23 5.31 -1.17 -0.23
CA GLY A 23 4.46 -2.17 0.42
C GLY A 23 3.71 -3.09 -0.53
N GLY A 24 4.13 -3.18 -1.80
CA GLY A 24 3.46 -3.99 -2.83
C GLY A 24 3.48 -5.51 -2.59
N SER A 25 4.29 -6.03 -1.68
CA SER A 25 4.30 -7.45 -1.28
C SER A 25 3.30 -7.79 -0.18
N GLY A 26 2.67 -6.78 0.43
CA GLY A 26 1.63 -6.98 1.46
C GLY A 26 0.30 -7.47 0.87
N PHE A 27 -0.69 -7.67 1.73
CA PHE A 27 -2.02 -8.19 1.36
C PHE A 27 -2.66 -7.38 0.22
N VAL A 28 -2.96 -6.11 0.43
CA VAL A 28 -3.54 -5.25 -0.62
C VAL A 28 -2.59 -5.12 -1.82
N GLY A 29 -1.28 -5.01 -1.54
CA GLY A 29 -0.25 -4.79 -2.56
C GLY A 29 -0.19 -5.88 -3.62
N ARG A 30 -0.26 -7.16 -3.24
CA ARG A 30 -0.21 -8.28 -4.19
C ARG A 30 -1.38 -8.30 -5.17
N HIS A 31 -2.57 -7.96 -4.69
CA HIS A 31 -3.76 -7.85 -5.55
C HIS A 31 -3.66 -6.66 -6.50
N LEU A 32 -3.16 -5.53 -5.99
CA LEU A 32 -2.90 -4.34 -6.79
C LEU A 32 -1.84 -4.59 -7.87
N VAL A 33 -0.71 -5.22 -7.52
CA VAL A 33 0.34 -5.61 -8.48
C VAL A 33 -0.24 -6.46 -9.61
N ARG A 34 -1.04 -7.48 -9.28
CA ARG A 34 -1.72 -8.32 -10.28
C ARG A 34 -2.62 -7.50 -11.21
N ARG A 35 -3.38 -6.57 -10.67
CA ARG A 35 -4.30 -5.74 -11.46
C ARG A 35 -3.56 -4.77 -12.37
N LEU A 36 -2.53 -4.10 -11.85
CA LEU A 36 -1.71 -3.16 -12.60
C LEU A 36 -0.91 -3.85 -13.71
N ALA A 37 -0.41 -5.07 -13.46
CA ALA A 37 0.26 -5.86 -14.49
C ALA A 37 -0.67 -6.15 -15.68
N LYS A 38 -1.92 -6.53 -15.41
CA LYS A 38 -2.97 -6.73 -16.44
C LYS A 38 -3.34 -5.43 -17.17
N SER A 39 -3.12 -4.27 -16.57
CA SER A 39 -3.35 -2.95 -17.17
C SER A 39 -2.16 -2.44 -18.00
N GLY A 40 -1.10 -3.26 -18.16
CA GLY A 40 0.07 -2.95 -19.01
C GLY A 40 1.16 -2.14 -18.29
N ALA A 41 1.03 -1.86 -17.01
CA ALA A 41 2.05 -1.13 -16.27
C ALA A 41 3.35 -1.94 -16.12
N ARG A 42 4.49 -1.25 -16.17
CA ARG A 42 5.75 -1.72 -15.60
C ARG A 42 5.73 -1.44 -14.11
N ILE A 43 6.06 -2.44 -13.28
CA ILE A 43 5.84 -2.32 -11.84
C ILE A 43 7.16 -2.50 -11.09
N ARG A 44 7.48 -1.49 -10.27
CA ARG A 44 8.57 -1.52 -9.32
C ARG A 44 7.99 -1.72 -7.92
N VAL A 45 8.29 -2.87 -7.32
CA VAL A 45 7.80 -3.21 -5.97
C VAL A 45 8.86 -2.85 -4.96
N ALA A 46 8.68 -1.72 -4.28
CA ALA A 46 9.63 -1.18 -3.31
C ALA A 46 9.42 -1.85 -1.94
N VAL A 47 10.33 -2.74 -1.56
CA VAL A 47 10.23 -3.57 -0.34
C VAL A 47 11.56 -3.64 0.40
N ARG A 48 11.52 -3.97 1.69
CA ARG A 48 12.74 -4.08 2.50
C ARG A 48 13.61 -5.27 2.11
N ARG A 49 12.99 -6.37 1.69
CA ARG A 49 13.64 -7.63 1.32
C ARG A 49 13.10 -8.10 -0.03
N PRO A 50 13.74 -7.73 -1.14
CA PRO A 50 13.27 -8.07 -2.49
C PRO A 50 13.10 -9.56 -2.73
N ASN A 51 13.96 -10.38 -2.14
CA ASN A 51 13.91 -11.84 -2.29
C ASN A 51 12.60 -12.44 -1.77
N GLU A 52 12.02 -11.86 -0.71
CA GLU A 52 10.73 -12.28 -0.15
C GLU A 52 9.54 -11.85 -1.02
N ALA A 53 9.74 -11.01 -2.04
CA ALA A 53 8.72 -10.52 -2.95
C ALA A 53 8.77 -11.16 -4.36
N HIS A 54 9.64 -12.14 -4.59
CA HIS A 54 9.77 -12.81 -5.89
C HIS A 54 8.50 -13.54 -6.33
N PHE A 55 7.64 -13.95 -5.38
CA PHE A 55 6.33 -14.56 -5.67
C PHE A 55 5.40 -13.66 -6.49
N LEU A 56 5.70 -12.36 -6.58
CA LEU A 56 4.93 -11.41 -7.40
C LEU A 56 5.29 -11.49 -8.89
N LYS A 57 6.50 -11.93 -9.23
CA LYS A 57 6.97 -11.95 -10.64
C LYS A 57 6.07 -12.73 -11.58
N PRO A 58 5.52 -13.92 -11.19
CA PRO A 58 4.61 -14.68 -12.04
C PRO A 58 3.25 -14.02 -12.29
N LEU A 59 2.92 -12.92 -11.59
CA LEU A 59 1.65 -12.20 -11.78
C LEU A 59 1.61 -11.33 -13.05
N GLY A 60 2.75 -11.15 -13.72
CA GLY A 60 2.90 -10.39 -14.97
C GLY A 60 3.81 -11.08 -15.98
N ALA A 61 4.07 -10.40 -17.08
CA ALA A 61 5.02 -10.84 -18.09
C ALA A 61 6.47 -10.79 -17.57
N VAL A 62 7.37 -11.47 -18.26
CA VAL A 62 8.81 -11.46 -17.93
C VAL A 62 9.35 -10.03 -17.94
N GLY A 63 10.00 -9.63 -16.84
CA GLY A 63 10.56 -8.29 -16.66
C GLY A 63 9.55 -7.20 -16.30
N GLN A 64 8.25 -7.47 -16.28
CA GLN A 64 7.22 -6.49 -15.99
C GLN A 64 7.17 -6.08 -14.53
N ILE A 65 7.42 -7.02 -13.60
CA ILE A 65 7.38 -6.81 -12.15
C ILE A 65 8.77 -6.97 -11.57
N MET A 66 9.29 -5.89 -10.98
CA MET A 66 10.64 -5.82 -10.44
C MET A 66 10.60 -5.47 -8.94
N PRO A 67 10.80 -6.44 -8.05
CA PRO A 67 11.07 -6.15 -6.65
C PRO A 67 12.42 -5.45 -6.50
N ILE A 68 12.44 -4.34 -5.75
CA ILE A 68 13.64 -3.57 -5.44
C ILE A 68 13.76 -3.29 -3.95
N GLN A 69 15.00 -3.13 -3.49
CA GLN A 69 15.24 -2.80 -2.08
C GLN A 69 14.94 -1.32 -1.82
N ALA A 70 13.97 -1.08 -0.91
CA ALA A 70 13.67 0.23 -0.40
C ALA A 70 13.14 0.15 1.05
N ASN A 71 13.45 1.18 1.83
CA ASN A 71 12.97 1.34 3.19
C ASN A 71 12.46 2.77 3.34
N VAL A 72 11.20 2.96 3.70
CA VAL A 72 10.57 4.29 3.85
C VAL A 72 11.20 5.16 4.95
N ARG A 73 12.08 4.60 5.77
CA ARG A 73 12.90 5.35 6.73
C ARG A 73 14.24 5.85 6.16
N ASN A 74 14.63 5.38 4.97
CA ASN A 74 15.91 5.71 4.31
C ASN A 74 15.64 6.48 3.01
N GLU A 75 15.93 7.78 3.03
CA GLU A 75 15.63 8.69 1.92
C GLU A 75 16.36 8.35 0.63
N ALA A 76 17.62 7.93 0.70
CA ALA A 76 18.37 7.51 -0.48
C ALA A 76 17.74 6.28 -1.18
N SER A 77 17.21 5.32 -0.39
CA SER A 77 16.52 4.16 -0.96
C SER A 77 15.15 4.52 -1.55
N ILE A 78 14.46 5.51 -0.97
CA ILE A 78 13.20 6.03 -1.51
C ILE A 78 13.48 6.75 -2.84
N ALA A 79 14.47 7.64 -2.89
CA ALA A 79 14.82 8.39 -4.10
C ALA A 79 15.09 7.44 -5.28
N ARG A 80 15.92 6.41 -5.08
CA ARG A 80 16.14 5.38 -6.11
C ARG A 80 14.87 4.64 -6.52
N ALA A 81 13.96 4.41 -5.56
CA ALA A 81 12.72 3.68 -5.84
C ALA A 81 11.74 4.50 -6.69
N VAL A 82 11.69 5.81 -6.54
CA VAL A 82 10.77 6.69 -7.26
C VAL A 82 11.35 7.27 -8.56
N GLU A 83 12.65 7.11 -8.79
CA GLU A 83 13.33 7.61 -9.98
C GLU A 83 12.66 7.14 -11.27
N GLY A 84 12.24 8.08 -12.12
CA GLY A 84 11.58 7.84 -13.39
C GLY A 84 10.19 7.20 -13.28
N ALA A 85 9.58 7.14 -12.08
CA ALA A 85 8.23 6.65 -11.93
C ALA A 85 7.20 7.68 -12.42
N ASP A 86 6.21 7.22 -13.19
CA ASP A 86 5.04 8.04 -13.54
C ASP A 86 4.06 8.11 -12.37
N ILE A 87 3.90 6.99 -11.65
CA ILE A 87 2.92 6.82 -10.59
C ILE A 87 3.61 6.23 -9.37
N VAL A 88 3.34 6.79 -8.19
CA VAL A 88 3.78 6.21 -6.91
C VAL A 88 2.59 5.89 -6.04
N ILE A 89 2.56 4.67 -5.51
CA ILE A 89 1.51 4.19 -4.59
C ILE A 89 2.17 3.79 -3.28
N ASN A 90 1.80 4.46 -2.20
CA ASN A 90 2.29 4.14 -0.86
C ASN A 90 1.24 3.37 -0.07
N LEU A 91 1.46 2.07 0.08
CA LEU A 91 0.62 1.15 0.86
C LEU A 91 1.24 0.82 2.22
N VAL A 92 2.36 1.44 2.58
CA VAL A 92 3.07 1.10 3.82
C VAL A 92 2.22 1.45 5.03
N GLY A 93 2.02 0.46 5.88
CA GLY A 93 1.34 0.59 7.16
C GLY A 93 1.63 -0.61 8.04
N ILE A 94 1.47 -0.45 9.33
CA ILE A 94 1.55 -1.50 10.34
C ILE A 94 0.33 -1.39 11.26
N LEU A 95 -0.07 -2.48 11.86
CA LEU A 95 -1.14 -2.52 12.86
C LEU A 95 -0.59 -2.65 14.29
N VAL A 96 0.68 -3.07 14.42
CA VAL A 96 1.38 -3.26 15.70
C VAL A 96 2.80 -2.71 15.57
N GLU A 97 3.24 -1.98 16.57
CA GLU A 97 4.61 -1.47 16.64
C GLU A 97 5.59 -2.58 17.10
N SER A 98 6.78 -2.60 16.53
CA SER A 98 7.83 -3.54 16.88
C SER A 98 9.22 -2.92 16.63
N GLY A 99 9.99 -2.75 17.67
CA GLY A 99 11.32 -2.17 17.63
C GLY A 99 11.33 -0.80 16.92
N ARG A 100 12.09 -0.68 15.83
CA ARG A 100 12.16 0.56 15.04
C ARG A 100 10.98 0.78 14.08
N GLN A 101 10.04 -0.14 14.03
CA GLN A 101 8.82 -0.02 13.21
C GLN A 101 7.70 0.55 14.09
N THR A 102 7.68 1.88 14.21
CA THR A 102 6.64 2.61 14.95
C THR A 102 5.63 3.21 13.97
N PHE A 103 4.41 3.48 14.44
CA PHE A 103 3.39 4.18 13.65
C PHE A 103 3.94 5.50 13.12
N ARG A 104 4.59 6.30 13.98
CA ARG A 104 5.20 7.56 13.61
C ARG A 104 6.23 7.40 12.49
N ALA A 105 7.19 6.49 12.67
CA ALA A 105 8.30 6.32 11.72
C ALA A 105 7.87 5.82 10.34
N LEU A 106 6.76 5.04 10.25
CA LEU A 106 6.33 4.44 8.99
C LEU A 106 5.14 5.16 8.37
N GLN A 107 4.13 5.53 9.17
CA GLN A 107 2.85 6.04 8.66
C GLN A 107 2.84 7.57 8.54
N ALA A 108 3.58 8.29 9.38
CA ALA A 108 3.74 9.74 9.30
C ALA A 108 5.04 10.13 8.58
N GLU A 109 6.19 9.92 9.21
CA GLU A 109 7.48 10.32 8.66
C GLU A 109 7.85 9.59 7.36
N GLY A 110 7.56 8.28 7.30
CA GLY A 110 7.78 7.47 6.09
C GLY A 110 6.91 7.93 4.93
N ALA A 111 5.63 8.23 5.17
CA ALA A 111 4.72 8.76 4.15
C ALA A 111 5.20 10.14 3.65
N ALA A 112 5.61 11.03 4.55
CA ALA A 112 6.16 12.34 4.20
C ALA A 112 7.40 12.21 3.31
N LYS A 113 8.34 11.33 3.66
CA LYS A 113 9.56 11.09 2.88
C LYS A 113 9.26 10.55 1.48
N VAL A 114 8.30 9.61 1.36
CA VAL A 114 7.90 9.05 0.07
C VAL A 114 7.23 10.12 -0.78
N ALA A 115 6.31 10.91 -0.23
CA ALA A 115 5.62 11.98 -0.96
C ALA A 115 6.61 13.06 -1.43
N ARG A 116 7.50 13.53 -0.54
CA ARG A 116 8.53 14.50 -0.87
C ARG A 116 9.47 14.02 -1.99
N ALA A 117 9.96 12.79 -1.89
CA ALA A 117 10.82 12.21 -2.92
C ALA A 117 10.09 12.03 -4.25
N SER A 118 8.79 11.69 -4.22
CA SER A 118 7.96 11.57 -5.42
C SER A 118 7.79 12.93 -6.10
N ALA A 119 7.54 13.98 -5.35
CA ALA A 119 7.48 15.36 -5.87
C ALA A 119 8.81 15.78 -6.51
N ALA A 120 9.92 15.56 -5.81
CA ALA A 120 11.27 15.88 -6.31
C ALA A 120 11.64 15.09 -7.59
N ALA A 121 11.11 13.87 -7.75
CA ALA A 121 11.32 13.05 -8.94
C ALA A 121 10.35 13.36 -10.10
N GLY A 122 9.45 14.34 -9.97
CA GLY A 122 8.49 14.72 -11.00
C GLY A 122 7.38 13.68 -11.22
N VAL A 123 7.07 12.88 -10.21
CA VAL A 123 5.95 11.92 -10.25
C VAL A 123 4.64 12.66 -10.50
N THR A 124 3.87 12.20 -11.50
CA THR A 124 2.63 12.88 -11.91
C THR A 124 1.41 12.46 -11.12
N GLN A 125 1.39 11.23 -10.59
CA GLN A 125 0.28 10.70 -9.81
C GLN A 125 0.79 10.03 -8.52
N TYR A 126 0.18 10.40 -7.41
CA TYR A 126 0.52 9.85 -6.10
C TYR A 126 -0.72 9.34 -5.37
N VAL A 127 -0.63 8.13 -4.84
CA VAL A 127 -1.70 7.51 -4.06
C VAL A 127 -1.19 7.16 -2.67
N GLN A 128 -1.87 7.65 -1.64
CA GLN A 128 -1.59 7.36 -0.23
C GLN A 128 -2.66 6.46 0.36
N MET A 129 -2.27 5.30 0.86
CA MET A 129 -3.15 4.44 1.64
C MET A 129 -3.22 4.96 3.09
N SER A 130 -4.41 5.35 3.49
CA SER A 130 -4.77 5.74 4.84
C SER A 130 -5.67 4.69 5.49
N ALA A 131 -6.58 5.10 6.36
CA ALA A 131 -7.60 4.25 6.95
C ALA A 131 -8.82 5.09 7.31
N ILE A 132 -10.00 4.45 7.37
CA ILE A 132 -11.17 5.08 7.97
C ILE A 132 -10.87 5.47 9.41
N GLY A 133 -11.37 6.63 9.86
CA GLY A 133 -11.08 7.16 11.20
C GLY A 133 -9.67 7.78 11.36
N ALA A 134 -8.93 8.02 10.28
CA ALA A 134 -7.73 8.85 10.33
C ALA A 134 -8.10 10.28 10.76
N ASP A 135 -7.63 10.68 11.95
CA ASP A 135 -7.99 11.93 12.61
C ASP A 135 -6.83 12.40 13.47
N PRO A 136 -6.37 13.67 13.33
CA PRO A 136 -5.27 14.22 14.11
C PRO A 136 -5.56 14.31 15.62
N GLU A 137 -6.83 14.43 15.99
CA GLU A 137 -7.28 14.56 17.39
C GLU A 137 -7.67 13.22 18.03
N SER A 138 -7.56 12.11 17.28
CA SER A 138 -7.93 10.79 17.81
C SER A 138 -7.06 10.40 19.01
N PRO A 139 -7.61 9.74 20.04
CA PRO A 139 -6.82 9.13 21.11
C PRO A 139 -5.88 8.02 20.60
N SER A 140 -6.18 7.43 19.45
CA SER A 140 -5.38 6.39 18.82
C SER A 140 -4.14 6.94 18.11
N ALA A 141 -2.94 6.51 18.52
CA ALA A 141 -1.69 6.86 17.82
C ALA A 141 -1.69 6.39 16.35
N TYR A 142 -2.32 5.25 16.06
CA TYR A 142 -2.51 4.77 14.70
C TYR A 142 -3.30 5.79 13.85
N ALA A 143 -4.46 6.24 14.34
CA ALA A 143 -5.31 7.17 13.61
C ALA A 143 -4.62 8.53 13.40
N ARG A 144 -3.97 9.07 14.44
CA ARG A 144 -3.20 10.33 14.33
C ARG A 144 -2.08 10.24 13.31
N THR A 145 -1.32 9.15 13.30
CA THR A 145 -0.20 9.00 12.36
C THR A 145 -0.67 8.74 10.93
N LYS A 146 -1.83 8.11 10.72
CA LYS A 146 -2.47 8.02 9.41
C LYS A 146 -2.89 9.41 8.90
N ALA A 147 -3.53 10.21 9.75
CA ALA A 147 -3.89 11.60 9.41
C ALA A 147 -2.66 12.45 9.07
N ALA A 148 -1.59 12.35 9.85
CA ALA A 148 -0.33 13.05 9.57
C ALA A 148 0.28 12.64 8.22
N GLY A 149 0.21 11.35 7.86
CA GLY A 149 0.63 10.86 6.55
C GLY A 149 -0.20 11.42 5.39
N GLU A 150 -1.51 11.63 5.58
CA GLU A 150 -2.37 12.25 4.57
C GLU A 150 -2.03 13.74 4.37
N VAL A 151 -1.81 14.47 5.47
CA VAL A 151 -1.42 15.89 5.41
C VAL A 151 -0.12 16.01 4.64
N ALA A 152 0.91 15.25 5.00
CA ALA A 152 2.20 15.26 4.32
C ALA A 152 2.09 14.86 2.83
N ALA A 153 1.22 13.90 2.50
CA ALA A 153 0.99 13.52 1.12
C ALA A 153 0.42 14.67 0.29
N ARG A 154 -0.58 15.39 0.81
CA ARG A 154 -1.18 16.55 0.12
C ARG A 154 -0.26 17.75 0.07
N GLU A 155 0.57 17.97 1.10
CA GLU A 155 1.54 19.06 1.17
C GLU A 155 2.60 18.95 0.05
N HIS A 156 3.15 17.77 -0.16
CA HIS A 156 4.18 17.54 -1.17
C HIS A 156 3.63 17.20 -2.55
N MET A 157 2.45 16.60 -2.60
CA MET A 157 1.74 16.18 -3.81
C MET A 157 0.29 16.69 -3.75
N PRO A 158 0.01 17.95 -4.14
CA PRO A 158 -1.34 18.54 -4.00
C PRO A 158 -2.46 17.75 -4.70
N GLY A 159 -2.13 17.02 -5.80
CA GLY A 159 -3.04 16.12 -6.50
C GLY A 159 -3.10 14.70 -5.92
N ALA A 160 -2.58 14.45 -4.73
CA ALA A 160 -2.55 13.11 -4.14
C ALA A 160 -3.95 12.54 -3.91
N THR A 161 -4.17 11.31 -4.37
CA THR A 161 -5.36 10.54 -4.03
C THR A 161 -5.14 9.85 -2.69
N VAL A 162 -5.98 10.15 -1.71
CA VAL A 162 -5.97 9.48 -0.40
C VAL A 162 -7.09 8.45 -0.35
N ILE A 163 -6.75 7.20 -0.04
CA ILE A 163 -7.71 6.10 0.10
C ILE A 163 -7.84 5.75 1.58
N ARG A 164 -9.06 5.85 2.12
CA ARG A 164 -9.40 5.51 3.52
C ARG A 164 -10.27 4.25 3.56
N PRO A 165 -9.70 3.06 3.42
CA PRO A 165 -10.49 1.83 3.50
C PRO A 165 -10.95 1.57 4.93
N SER A 166 -12.04 0.82 5.06
CA SER A 166 -12.42 0.12 6.27
C SER A 166 -11.58 -1.18 6.40
N ILE A 167 -12.09 -2.20 7.05
CA ILE A 167 -11.42 -3.50 7.12
C ILE A 167 -11.44 -4.14 5.73
N VAL A 168 -10.26 -4.26 5.13
CA VAL A 168 -10.10 -4.96 3.83
C VAL A 168 -10.02 -6.45 4.11
N PHE A 169 -10.81 -7.24 3.39
CA PHE A 169 -10.84 -8.70 3.55
C PHE A 169 -10.55 -9.43 2.24
N GLY A 170 -10.13 -10.69 2.34
CA GLY A 170 -9.83 -11.53 1.19
C GLY A 170 -9.03 -12.78 1.56
N PRO A 171 -8.64 -13.60 0.58
CA PRO A 171 -7.99 -14.89 0.84
C PRO A 171 -6.74 -14.83 1.72
N GLU A 172 -5.98 -13.76 1.64
CA GLU A 172 -4.72 -13.58 2.40
C GLU A 172 -4.81 -12.47 3.46
N ASP A 173 -6.04 -12.07 3.90
CA ASP A 173 -6.17 -11.10 4.98
C ASP A 173 -5.71 -11.67 6.32
N GLU A 174 -5.21 -10.77 7.19
CA GLU A 174 -4.74 -11.15 8.53
C GLU A 174 -5.82 -10.97 9.61
N PHE A 175 -6.98 -10.41 9.27
CA PHE A 175 -8.05 -10.16 10.25
C PHE A 175 -9.02 -11.34 10.33
N PHE A 176 -9.83 -11.55 9.30
CA PHE A 176 -10.83 -12.64 9.32
C PHE A 176 -10.20 -14.02 9.28
N ASN A 177 -9.13 -14.21 8.51
CA ASN A 177 -8.42 -15.48 8.46
C ASN A 177 -7.78 -15.86 9.79
N ARG A 178 -7.35 -14.88 10.61
CA ARG A 178 -6.86 -15.14 11.96
C ARG A 178 -7.96 -15.63 12.89
N PHE A 179 -9.16 -15.02 12.85
CA PHE A 179 -10.32 -15.51 13.60
C PHE A 179 -10.77 -16.89 13.11
N ALA A 180 -10.81 -17.12 11.81
CA ALA A 180 -11.12 -18.41 11.24
C ALA A 180 -10.12 -19.50 11.67
N ALA A 181 -8.83 -19.19 11.73
CA ALA A 181 -7.82 -20.11 12.24
C ALA A 181 -8.03 -20.43 13.73
N MET A 182 -8.36 -19.43 14.55
CA MET A 182 -8.67 -19.65 15.97
C MET A 182 -9.93 -20.51 16.15
N ALA A 183 -10.98 -20.29 15.36
CA ALA A 183 -12.23 -21.06 15.43
C ALA A 183 -12.05 -22.54 15.06
N ARG A 184 -11.02 -22.90 14.31
CA ARG A 184 -10.67 -24.29 13.98
C ARG A 184 -10.07 -25.08 15.15
N ILE A 185 -9.50 -24.37 16.12
CA ILE A 185 -8.75 -24.95 17.23
C ILE A 185 -9.55 -24.85 18.53
N SER A 186 -10.34 -23.79 18.70
CA SER A 186 -11.10 -23.51 19.93
C SER A 186 -12.58 -23.30 19.62
N PRO A 187 -13.51 -23.91 20.40
CA PRO A 187 -14.93 -23.64 20.29
C PRO A 187 -15.31 -22.24 20.82
N PHE A 188 -14.36 -21.54 21.46
CA PHE A 188 -14.56 -20.21 22.00
C PHE A 188 -13.74 -19.18 21.22
N LEU A 189 -14.38 -18.09 20.79
CA LEU A 189 -13.71 -16.94 20.20
C LEU A 189 -13.71 -15.77 21.20
N PRO A 190 -12.62 -15.00 21.29
CA PRO A 190 -12.59 -13.82 22.13
C PRO A 190 -13.58 -12.78 21.64
N LEU A 191 -14.49 -12.35 22.50
CA LEU A 191 -15.36 -11.21 22.25
C LEU A 191 -14.67 -9.94 22.77
N ILE A 192 -14.48 -8.97 21.89
CA ILE A 192 -13.90 -7.66 22.25
C ILE A 192 -15.05 -6.68 22.51
N GLY A 193 -15.12 -6.16 23.73
CA GLY A 193 -16.23 -5.33 24.16
C GLY A 193 -17.51 -6.13 24.37
N ASP A 194 -18.65 -5.54 24.03
CA ASP A 194 -19.99 -6.14 24.11
C ASP A 194 -20.48 -6.79 22.81
N GLY A 195 -19.65 -6.79 21.76
CA GLY A 195 -20.00 -7.31 20.46
C GLY A 195 -20.89 -6.40 19.62
N SER A 196 -21.21 -5.21 20.06
CA SER A 196 -22.07 -4.26 19.34
C SER A 196 -21.34 -3.49 18.24
N THR A 197 -20.02 -3.59 18.19
CA THR A 197 -19.20 -2.87 17.16
C THR A 197 -19.56 -3.34 15.76
N ARG A 198 -20.02 -2.39 14.95
CA ARG A 198 -20.37 -2.65 13.53
C ARG A 198 -19.18 -2.37 12.63
N PHE A 199 -18.91 -3.28 11.74
CA PHE A 199 -17.91 -3.13 10.68
C PHE A 199 -18.59 -3.17 9.31
N GLN A 200 -18.02 -2.41 8.37
CA GLN A 200 -18.39 -2.49 6.96
C GLN A 200 -17.13 -2.91 6.16
N PRO A 201 -16.85 -4.21 6.07
CA PRO A 201 -15.69 -4.72 5.32
C PRO A 201 -15.78 -4.39 3.82
N VAL A 202 -14.63 -4.24 3.17
CA VAL A 202 -14.50 -3.97 1.74
C VAL A 202 -13.52 -4.92 1.08
#